data_93f7f1976967094fbad65458362c4d17
#
_entry.id   93f7f1976967094fbad65458362c4d17
#
_cell.length_a   1.000
_cell.length_b   1.000
_cell.length_c   1.000
_cell.angle_alpha   90.00
_cell.angle_beta   90.00
_cell.angle_gamma   90.00
#
_symmetry.space_group_name_H-M   'P 1'
#
loop_
_entity.id
_entity.type
_entity.pdbx_description
1 polymer ?
#
loop_
_entity_poly.entity_id
_entity_poly.type
_entity_poly.pdbx_seq_one_letter_code
_entity_poly.pdbx_strand_id
1 'polypeptide(L)'
;IIWTAFVAHAAGLTLLLMADDKISLFIANLIIGFGNGSVEAACNPLVATIYPTEKSRMLNRFHVWFPGGIVIGGLLAWLVMTQLNLSWQVLTSLLFIPLALYGYLFFGQPIPETERVSSGVSYRDMFKNLAAPVTLLVLVGLMILAASVPSLQPDFSTNLPYILLGIAAVAVIVEGRLVNKVSLLFPLMLLAMFLTASTELGTNQWINALLEGAGIDPMIILVVVTGIMAVGRYFAGPLIHRLNPPGVLLASAALSVAGLYWLSEAQGPGMTISAAIVFEVGVYYFWPTMLGVV
;
A
#
# COMPACT_ATOMS: atom_id res chain seq x y z
N ILE A 1 -9.06 14.68 -7.52
CA ILE A 1 -8.31 13.44 -7.23
C ILE A 1 -9.26 12.23 -7.19
N ILE A 2 -10.39 12.23 -6.45
CA ILE A 2 -11.32 11.08 -6.37
C ILE A 2 -11.88 10.72 -7.76
N TRP A 3 -12.31 11.70 -8.56
CA TRP A 3 -12.78 11.45 -9.93
C TRP A 3 -11.68 10.99 -10.88
N THR A 4 -10.44 11.43 -10.66
CA THR A 4 -9.28 10.89 -11.39
C THR A 4 -9.08 9.41 -11.07
N ALA A 5 -9.22 9.03 -9.79
CA ALA A 5 -9.17 7.64 -9.37
C ALA A 5 -10.31 6.81 -10.00
N PHE A 6 -11.53 7.34 -10.02
CA PHE A 6 -12.68 6.68 -10.62
C PHE A 6 -12.45 6.38 -12.10
N VAL A 7 -12.01 7.38 -12.86
CA VAL A 7 -11.71 7.20 -14.29
C VAL A 7 -10.55 6.22 -14.51
N ALA A 8 -9.50 6.30 -13.68
CA ALA A 8 -8.38 5.37 -13.76
C ALA A 8 -8.81 3.92 -13.48
N HIS A 9 -9.62 3.70 -12.44
CA HIS A 9 -10.16 2.36 -12.15
C HIS A 9 -11.06 1.85 -13.27
N ALA A 10 -11.99 2.68 -13.80
CA ALA A 10 -12.85 2.30 -14.90
C ALA A 10 -12.05 1.92 -16.15
N ALA A 11 -11.09 2.78 -16.53
CA ALA A 11 -10.23 2.53 -17.68
C ALA A 11 -9.33 1.30 -17.46
N GLY A 12 -8.69 1.20 -16.30
CA GLY A 12 -7.79 0.10 -15.98
C GLY A 12 -8.50 -1.25 -15.92
N LEU A 13 -9.68 -1.34 -15.29
CA LEU A 13 -10.49 -2.56 -15.28
C LEU A 13 -10.96 -2.95 -16.68
N THR A 14 -11.38 -1.98 -17.48
CA THR A 14 -11.78 -2.24 -18.88
C THR A 14 -10.60 -2.78 -19.69
N LEU A 15 -9.44 -2.14 -19.60
CA LEU A 15 -8.22 -2.60 -20.26
C LEU A 15 -7.79 -3.98 -19.77
N LEU A 16 -7.92 -4.24 -18.47
CA LEU A 16 -7.59 -5.55 -17.88
C LEU A 16 -8.46 -6.67 -18.48
N LEU A 17 -9.75 -6.43 -18.65
CA LEU A 17 -10.66 -7.40 -19.28
C LEU A 17 -10.36 -7.66 -20.77
N MET A 18 -9.73 -6.68 -21.45
CA MET A 18 -9.37 -6.76 -22.87
C MET A 18 -7.91 -7.21 -23.06
N ALA A 19 -7.16 -7.39 -21.98
CA ALA A 19 -5.74 -7.71 -22.05
C ALA A 19 -5.53 -9.16 -22.53
N ASP A 20 -4.72 -9.32 -23.57
CA ASP A 20 -4.39 -10.59 -24.21
C ASP A 20 -2.89 -10.91 -24.18
N ASP A 21 -2.07 -9.94 -23.76
CA ASP A 21 -0.61 -10.09 -23.65
C ASP A 21 -0.06 -9.49 -22.34
N LYS A 22 1.24 -9.71 -22.06
CA LYS A 22 1.91 -9.26 -20.84
C LYS A 22 1.98 -7.73 -20.74
N ILE A 23 2.11 -7.03 -21.87
CA ILE A 23 2.25 -5.57 -21.89
C ILE A 23 0.90 -4.92 -21.60
N SER A 24 -0.16 -5.39 -22.22
CA SER A 24 -1.52 -4.91 -21.95
C SER A 24 -1.95 -5.16 -20.51
N LEU A 25 -1.63 -6.36 -19.96
CA LEU A 25 -1.82 -6.66 -18.54
C LEU A 25 -1.04 -5.69 -17.63
N PHE A 26 0.22 -5.41 -17.96
CA PHE A 26 1.04 -4.48 -17.19
C PHE A 26 0.47 -3.07 -17.21
N ILE A 27 0.09 -2.56 -18.39
CA ILE A 27 -0.48 -1.22 -18.54
C ILE A 27 -1.81 -1.11 -17.78
N ALA A 28 -2.69 -2.10 -17.90
CA ALA A 28 -3.96 -2.13 -17.18
C ALA A 28 -3.74 -2.06 -15.65
N ASN A 29 -2.83 -2.88 -15.11
CA ASN A 29 -2.51 -2.87 -13.69
C ASN A 29 -1.81 -1.58 -13.24
N LEU A 30 -0.99 -0.96 -14.09
CA LEU A 30 -0.38 0.33 -13.80
C LEU A 30 -1.44 1.42 -13.64
N ILE A 31 -2.45 1.44 -14.51
CA ILE A 31 -3.56 2.40 -14.44
C ILE A 31 -4.43 2.14 -13.22
N ILE A 32 -4.71 0.87 -12.88
CA ILE A 32 -5.42 0.51 -11.64
C ILE A 32 -4.61 0.95 -10.42
N GLY A 33 -3.31 0.69 -10.41
CA GLY A 33 -2.41 1.11 -9.33
C GLY A 33 -2.38 2.63 -9.13
N PHE A 34 -2.37 3.39 -10.24
CA PHE A 34 -2.52 4.85 -10.19
C PHE A 34 -3.86 5.27 -9.58
N GLY A 35 -4.95 4.57 -9.92
CA GLY A 35 -6.27 4.77 -9.32
C GLY A 35 -6.25 4.52 -7.81
N ASN A 36 -5.67 3.40 -7.36
CA ASN A 36 -5.52 3.05 -5.95
C ASN A 36 -4.75 4.12 -5.17
N GLY A 37 -3.59 4.54 -5.68
CA GLY A 37 -2.79 5.60 -5.06
C GLY A 37 -3.54 6.94 -5.00
N SER A 38 -4.36 7.25 -6.02
CA SER A 38 -5.19 8.46 -6.04
C SER A 38 -6.30 8.42 -4.99
N VAL A 39 -6.91 7.25 -4.72
CA VAL A 39 -7.88 7.09 -3.63
C VAL A 39 -7.20 7.32 -2.28
N GLU A 40 -6.04 6.71 -2.04
CA GLU A 40 -5.30 6.90 -0.79
C GLU A 40 -4.89 8.37 -0.59
N ALA A 41 -4.37 9.01 -1.63
CA ALA A 41 -3.98 10.42 -1.60
C ALA A 41 -5.15 11.38 -1.31
N ALA A 42 -6.38 10.98 -1.65
CA ALA A 42 -7.57 11.76 -1.36
C ALA A 42 -8.17 11.42 0.00
N CYS A 43 -8.34 10.13 0.30
CA CYS A 43 -9.12 9.68 1.45
C CYS A 43 -8.33 9.74 2.77
N ASN A 44 -7.02 9.50 2.77
CA ASN A 44 -6.22 9.59 4.00
C ASN A 44 -6.24 10.99 4.63
N PRO A 45 -5.94 12.08 3.88
CA PRO A 45 -6.10 13.43 4.41
C PRO A 45 -7.54 13.78 4.77
N LEU A 46 -8.52 13.26 4.02
CA LEU A 46 -9.94 13.49 4.31
C LEU A 46 -10.32 12.91 5.68
N VAL A 47 -9.95 11.67 5.96
CA VAL A 47 -10.17 11.03 7.27
C VAL A 47 -9.46 11.80 8.38
N ALA A 48 -8.21 12.20 8.16
CA ALA A 48 -7.45 12.98 9.13
C ALA A 48 -8.08 14.35 9.41
N THR A 49 -8.68 15.00 8.40
CA THR A 49 -9.38 16.29 8.53
C THR A 49 -10.70 16.16 9.28
N ILE A 50 -11.47 15.09 9.00
CA ILE A 50 -12.77 14.85 9.66
C ILE A 50 -12.58 14.48 11.15
N TYR A 51 -11.49 13.79 11.49
CA TYR A 51 -11.21 13.28 12.83
C TYR A 51 -9.88 13.79 13.40
N PRO A 52 -9.73 15.10 13.63
CA PRO A 52 -8.44 15.71 13.98
C PRO A 52 -7.86 15.25 15.32
N THR A 53 -8.71 14.86 16.28
CA THR A 53 -8.31 14.42 17.63
C THR A 53 -8.01 12.92 17.71
N GLU A 54 -8.47 12.12 16.73
CA GLU A 54 -8.36 10.67 16.73
C GLU A 54 -7.79 10.13 15.41
N LYS A 55 -6.91 10.89 14.74
CA LYS A 55 -6.38 10.59 13.39
C LYS A 55 -5.92 9.12 13.28
N SER A 56 -4.99 8.71 14.12
CA SER A 56 -4.41 7.35 14.06
C SER A 56 -5.45 6.23 14.25
N ARG A 57 -6.40 6.41 15.17
CA ARG A 57 -7.48 5.45 15.41
C ARG A 57 -8.40 5.34 14.20
N MET A 58 -8.81 6.46 13.63
CA MET A 58 -9.74 6.49 12.51
C MET A 58 -9.09 6.04 11.20
N LEU A 59 -7.82 6.37 10.99
CA LEU A 59 -7.04 5.84 9.87
C LEU A 59 -6.88 4.31 9.98
N ASN A 60 -6.62 3.75 11.16
CA ASN A 60 -6.62 2.30 11.34
C ASN A 60 -7.98 1.68 10.98
N ARG A 61 -9.10 2.26 11.42
CA ARG A 61 -10.44 1.81 11.05
C ARG A 61 -10.73 1.95 9.56
N PHE A 62 -10.30 3.01 8.94
CA PHE A 62 -10.44 3.21 7.50
C PHE A 62 -9.68 2.14 6.73
N HIS A 63 -8.45 1.83 7.15
CA HIS A 63 -7.61 0.81 6.52
C HIS A 63 -8.01 -0.65 6.84
N VAL A 64 -9.07 -0.90 7.62
CA VAL A 64 -9.66 -2.24 7.77
C VAL A 64 -10.15 -2.79 6.41
N TRP A 65 -10.62 -1.92 5.55
CA TRP A 65 -11.17 -2.32 4.24
C TRP A 65 -10.11 -2.80 3.25
N PHE A 66 -8.83 -2.49 3.48
CA PHE A 66 -7.75 -3.05 2.66
C PHE A 66 -7.63 -4.58 2.88
N PRO A 67 -7.34 -5.09 4.09
CA PRO A 67 -7.35 -6.53 4.33
C PRO A 67 -8.75 -7.14 4.19
N GLY A 68 -9.80 -6.42 4.56
CA GLY A 68 -11.18 -6.88 4.34
C GLY A 68 -11.50 -7.11 2.87
N GLY A 69 -11.05 -6.22 2.00
CA GLY A 69 -11.19 -6.38 0.55
C GLY A 69 -10.41 -7.58 0.00
N ILE A 70 -9.23 -7.86 0.54
CA ILE A 70 -8.44 -9.05 0.16
C ILE A 70 -9.18 -10.34 0.56
N VAL A 71 -9.74 -10.40 1.77
CA VAL A 71 -10.52 -11.56 2.21
C VAL A 71 -11.76 -11.76 1.35
N ILE A 72 -12.53 -10.70 1.11
CA ILE A 72 -13.73 -10.75 0.26
C ILE A 72 -13.36 -11.16 -1.16
N GLY A 73 -12.31 -10.54 -1.73
CA GLY A 73 -11.82 -10.84 -3.07
C GLY A 73 -11.34 -12.29 -3.21
N GLY A 74 -10.62 -12.80 -2.20
CA GLY A 74 -10.17 -14.20 -2.16
C GLY A 74 -11.34 -15.18 -2.09
N LEU A 75 -12.32 -14.93 -1.24
CA LEU A 75 -13.53 -15.76 -1.16
C LEU A 75 -14.33 -15.73 -2.47
N LEU A 76 -14.45 -14.56 -3.10
CA LEU A 76 -15.08 -14.45 -4.41
C LEU A 76 -14.28 -15.16 -5.50
N ALA A 77 -12.95 -15.09 -5.48
CA ALA A 77 -12.09 -15.81 -6.41
C ALA A 77 -12.29 -17.34 -6.27
N TRP A 78 -12.28 -17.85 -5.05
CA TRP A 78 -12.56 -19.26 -4.77
C TRP A 78 -13.96 -19.67 -5.25
N LEU A 79 -14.99 -18.87 -4.94
CA LEU A 79 -16.36 -19.16 -5.38
C LEU A 79 -16.47 -19.16 -6.90
N VAL A 80 -16.00 -18.09 -7.56
CA VAL A 80 -16.17 -17.89 -9.00
C VAL A 80 -15.32 -18.87 -9.80
N MET A 81 -14.03 -18.98 -9.46
CA MET A 81 -13.08 -19.76 -10.27
C MET A 81 -13.04 -21.24 -9.89
N THR A 82 -13.15 -21.56 -8.59
CA THR A 82 -13.01 -22.94 -8.14
C THR A 82 -14.36 -23.65 -8.03
N GLN A 83 -15.39 -23.03 -7.47
CA GLN A 83 -16.68 -23.69 -7.26
C GLN A 83 -17.58 -23.58 -8.49
N LEU A 84 -17.65 -22.41 -9.11
CA LEU A 84 -18.48 -22.17 -10.29
C LEU A 84 -17.76 -22.43 -11.61
N ASN A 85 -16.44 -22.67 -11.56
CA ASN A 85 -15.58 -22.90 -12.72
C ASN A 85 -15.73 -21.83 -13.82
N LEU A 86 -15.90 -20.56 -13.40
CA LEU A 86 -16.00 -19.41 -14.29
C LEU A 86 -14.62 -18.77 -14.50
N SER A 87 -14.51 -17.96 -15.54
CA SER A 87 -13.23 -17.34 -15.89
C SER A 87 -12.84 -16.20 -14.95
N TRP A 88 -11.55 -15.86 -14.93
CA TRP A 88 -11.03 -14.70 -14.19
C TRP A 88 -11.63 -13.37 -14.68
N GLN A 89 -12.06 -13.29 -15.94
CA GLN A 89 -12.75 -12.11 -16.48
C GLN A 89 -14.08 -11.85 -15.77
N VAL A 90 -14.82 -12.92 -15.43
CA VAL A 90 -16.05 -12.79 -14.64
C VAL A 90 -15.74 -12.24 -13.25
N LEU A 91 -14.70 -12.79 -12.58
CA LEU A 91 -14.25 -12.28 -11.28
C LEU A 91 -13.86 -10.80 -11.36
N THR A 92 -13.05 -10.42 -12.35
CA THR A 92 -12.63 -9.03 -12.56
C THR A 92 -13.81 -8.10 -12.83
N SER A 93 -14.82 -8.58 -13.57
CA SER A 93 -16.04 -7.80 -13.86
C SER A 93 -16.81 -7.44 -12.59
N LEU A 94 -16.75 -8.25 -11.53
CA LEU A 94 -17.39 -7.94 -10.26
C LEU A 94 -16.80 -6.67 -9.59
N LEU A 95 -15.57 -6.28 -9.94
CA LEU A 95 -14.95 -5.05 -9.42
C LEU A 95 -15.62 -3.77 -9.92
N PHE A 96 -16.41 -3.83 -10.99
CA PHE A 96 -17.25 -2.69 -11.41
C PHE A 96 -18.36 -2.38 -10.39
N ILE A 97 -18.77 -3.32 -9.55
CA ILE A 97 -19.78 -3.10 -8.50
C ILE A 97 -19.27 -2.10 -7.46
N PRO A 98 -18.14 -2.35 -6.75
CA PRO A 98 -17.60 -1.36 -5.81
C PRO A 98 -17.15 -0.06 -6.51
N LEU A 99 -16.70 -0.11 -7.77
CA LEU A 99 -16.40 1.08 -8.55
C LEU A 99 -17.64 1.97 -8.72
N ALA A 100 -18.75 1.41 -9.19
CA ALA A 100 -19.99 2.12 -9.35
C ALA A 100 -20.54 2.65 -8.01
N LEU A 101 -20.42 1.84 -6.95
CA LEU A 101 -20.88 2.19 -5.62
C LEU A 101 -20.12 3.41 -5.07
N TYR A 102 -18.79 3.42 -5.11
CA TYR A 102 -18.07 4.57 -4.59
C TYR A 102 -18.24 5.81 -5.49
N GLY A 103 -18.34 5.63 -6.80
CA GLY A 103 -18.68 6.73 -7.72
C GLY A 103 -20.02 7.37 -7.35
N TYR A 104 -21.04 6.56 -7.08
CA TYR A 104 -22.35 7.04 -6.62
C TYR A 104 -22.26 7.73 -5.25
N LEU A 105 -21.56 7.13 -4.28
CA LEU A 105 -21.44 7.66 -2.92
C LEU A 105 -20.70 9.00 -2.86
N PHE A 106 -19.71 9.23 -3.72
CA PHE A 106 -18.99 10.51 -3.79
C PHE A 106 -19.66 11.55 -4.68
N PHE A 107 -20.67 11.15 -5.44
CA PHE A 107 -21.37 12.08 -6.34
C PHE A 107 -22.13 13.16 -5.55
N GLY A 108 -21.81 14.42 -5.79
CA GLY A 108 -22.47 15.56 -5.15
C GLY A 108 -22.16 15.75 -3.66
N GLN A 109 -21.23 15.00 -3.09
CA GLN A 109 -20.87 15.16 -1.68
C GLN A 109 -20.02 16.42 -1.46
N PRO A 110 -20.35 17.23 -0.44
CA PRO A 110 -19.48 18.31 -0.02
C PRO A 110 -18.22 17.75 0.63
N ILE A 111 -17.07 17.94 0.00
CA ILE A 111 -15.78 17.52 0.55
C ILE A 111 -15.18 18.71 1.31
N PRO A 112 -14.81 18.56 2.59
CA PRO A 112 -14.19 19.63 3.37
C PRO A 112 -12.83 20.02 2.75
N GLU A 113 -12.47 21.29 2.93
CA GLU A 113 -11.14 21.75 2.54
C GLU A 113 -10.06 21.03 3.33
N THR A 114 -8.98 20.63 2.65
CA THR A 114 -7.83 20.02 3.33
C THR A 114 -7.13 21.04 4.24
N GLU A 115 -6.46 20.56 5.29
CA GLU A 115 -5.68 21.41 6.21
C GLU A 115 -4.70 22.33 5.48
N ARG A 116 -4.12 21.87 4.36
CA ARG A 116 -3.26 22.69 3.49
C ARG A 116 -3.99 23.92 2.94
N VAL A 117 -5.22 23.75 2.44
CA VAL A 117 -6.02 24.83 1.85
C VAL A 117 -6.48 25.79 2.94
N SER A 118 -7.03 25.26 4.02
CA SER A 118 -7.52 26.06 5.15
C SER A 118 -6.38 26.85 5.86
N SER A 119 -5.15 26.32 5.85
CA SER A 119 -3.96 27.00 6.40
C SER A 119 -3.28 27.95 5.40
N GLY A 120 -3.80 28.08 4.18
CA GLY A 120 -3.22 28.97 3.16
C GLY A 120 -1.85 28.53 2.63
N VAL A 121 -1.44 27.28 2.85
CA VAL A 121 -0.13 26.76 2.41
C VAL A 121 -0.13 26.53 0.91
N SER A 122 0.77 27.21 0.19
CA SER A 122 0.91 27.05 -1.25
C SER A 122 1.54 25.71 -1.61
N TYR A 123 1.27 25.18 -2.83
CA TYR A 123 1.98 24.00 -3.34
C TYR A 123 3.50 24.17 -3.35
N ARG A 124 3.98 25.39 -3.63
CA ARG A 124 5.40 25.70 -3.62
C ARG A 124 6.03 25.53 -2.22
N ASP A 125 5.32 25.95 -1.18
CA ASP A 125 5.79 25.79 0.20
C ASP A 125 5.72 24.35 0.66
N MET A 126 4.71 23.63 0.20
CA MET A 126 4.62 22.18 0.39
C MET A 126 5.81 21.45 -0.27
N PHE A 127 6.13 21.77 -1.53
CA PHE A 127 7.27 21.19 -2.24
C PHE A 127 8.63 21.55 -1.60
N LYS A 128 8.74 22.72 -0.98
CA LYS A 128 9.97 23.09 -0.23
C LYS A 128 10.25 22.17 0.97
N ASN A 129 9.22 21.52 1.51
CA ASN A 129 9.34 20.59 2.63
C ASN A 129 9.48 19.11 2.17
N LEU A 130 9.21 18.82 0.90
CA LEU A 130 9.32 17.51 0.27
C LEU A 130 10.71 17.20 -0.31
N ALA A 131 11.75 17.91 0.13
CA ALA A 131 13.10 17.84 -0.45
C ALA A 131 13.63 16.43 -0.74
N ALA A 132 14.56 16.38 -1.66
CA ALA A 132 15.47 15.30 -2.12
C ALA A 132 15.16 13.81 -1.82
N PRO A 133 14.73 13.39 -0.62
CA PRO A 133 14.48 11.98 -0.32
C PRO A 133 13.32 11.37 -1.15
N VAL A 134 12.31 12.17 -1.51
CA VAL A 134 11.15 11.65 -2.28
C VAL A 134 11.58 11.31 -3.71
N THR A 135 12.33 12.18 -4.34
CA THR A 135 12.84 11.92 -5.70
C THR A 135 13.75 10.72 -5.72
N LEU A 136 14.64 10.60 -4.73
CA LEU A 136 15.52 9.45 -4.59
C LEU A 136 14.72 8.14 -4.40
N LEU A 137 13.71 8.14 -3.53
CA LEU A 137 12.86 6.96 -3.30
C LEU A 137 12.08 6.55 -4.54
N VAL A 138 11.51 7.52 -5.27
CA VAL A 138 10.80 7.26 -6.53
C VAL A 138 11.74 6.68 -7.58
N LEU A 139 12.94 7.23 -7.70
CA LEU A 139 13.93 6.75 -8.68
C LEU A 139 14.47 5.37 -8.34
N VAL A 140 14.75 5.09 -7.07
CA VAL A 140 15.12 3.73 -6.62
C VAL A 140 13.98 2.76 -6.88
N GLY A 141 12.73 3.14 -6.59
CA GLY A 141 11.55 2.34 -6.91
C GLY A 141 11.42 2.03 -8.41
N LEU A 142 11.61 3.03 -9.26
CA LEU A 142 11.61 2.86 -10.72
C LEU A 142 12.77 1.98 -11.22
N MET A 143 13.95 2.08 -10.60
CA MET A 143 15.09 1.20 -10.90
C MET A 143 14.76 -0.24 -10.57
N ILE A 144 14.21 -0.50 -9.40
CA ILE A 144 13.79 -1.85 -8.97
C ILE A 144 12.71 -2.38 -9.93
N LEU A 145 11.73 -1.55 -10.27
CA LEU A 145 10.68 -1.93 -11.20
C LEU A 145 11.25 -2.28 -12.58
N ALA A 146 12.12 -1.45 -13.14
CA ALA A 146 12.76 -1.69 -14.43
C ALA A 146 13.61 -2.98 -14.41
N ALA A 147 14.34 -3.22 -13.32
CA ALA A 147 15.13 -4.44 -13.14
C ALA A 147 14.26 -5.70 -12.98
N SER A 148 13.01 -5.54 -12.53
CA SER A 148 12.07 -6.66 -12.30
C SER A 148 11.30 -7.07 -13.55
N VAL A 149 11.38 -6.31 -14.65
CA VAL A 149 10.66 -6.62 -15.90
C VAL A 149 11.61 -7.30 -16.89
N PRO A 150 11.55 -8.64 -17.07
CA PRO A 150 12.50 -9.38 -17.92
C PRO A 150 12.55 -8.90 -19.38
N SER A 151 11.41 -8.41 -19.90
CA SER A 151 11.32 -7.88 -21.27
C SER A 151 12.02 -6.53 -21.46
N LEU A 152 12.33 -5.80 -20.39
CA LEU A 152 13.09 -4.55 -20.41
C LEU A 152 14.59 -4.77 -20.17
N GLN A 153 14.99 -5.94 -19.69
CA GLN A 153 16.38 -6.25 -19.36
C GLN A 153 17.35 -6.21 -20.55
N PRO A 154 17.03 -6.70 -21.78
CA PRO A 154 17.99 -6.74 -22.86
C PRO A 154 18.46 -5.37 -23.35
N ASP A 155 17.55 -4.39 -23.39
CA ASP A 155 17.82 -3.07 -23.97
C ASP A 155 18.25 -2.03 -22.92
N PHE A 156 17.92 -2.25 -21.67
CA PHE A 156 18.20 -1.32 -20.57
C PHE A 156 19.35 -1.73 -19.65
N SER A 157 19.88 -2.95 -19.80
CA SER A 157 20.73 -3.59 -18.81
C SER A 157 22.09 -2.91 -18.56
N THR A 158 22.59 -2.15 -19.53
CA THR A 158 23.95 -1.56 -19.41
C THR A 158 23.96 -0.11 -18.94
N ASN A 159 23.01 0.72 -19.40
CA ASN A 159 23.06 2.17 -19.19
C ASN A 159 21.90 2.71 -18.33
N LEU A 160 20.79 1.98 -18.19
CA LEU A 160 19.63 2.46 -17.43
C LEU A 160 19.97 2.86 -15.98
N PRO A 161 20.73 2.07 -15.20
CA PRO A 161 21.10 2.46 -13.84
C PRO A 161 21.87 3.78 -13.79
N TYR A 162 22.76 4.02 -14.74
CA TYR A 162 23.55 5.27 -14.80
C TYR A 162 22.71 6.46 -15.26
N ILE A 163 21.77 6.27 -16.18
CA ILE A 163 20.81 7.29 -16.62
C ILE A 163 19.90 7.68 -15.43
N LEU A 164 19.35 6.72 -14.71
CA LEU A 164 18.51 6.97 -13.54
C LEU A 164 19.30 7.63 -12.41
N LEU A 165 20.53 7.23 -12.19
CA LEU A 165 21.43 7.91 -11.24
C LEU A 165 21.70 9.36 -11.63
N GLY A 166 21.92 9.63 -12.92
CA GLY A 166 22.07 10.99 -13.45
C GLY A 166 20.80 11.83 -13.25
N ILE A 167 19.64 11.29 -13.55
CA ILE A 167 18.36 11.96 -13.33
C ILE A 167 18.14 12.21 -11.82
N ALA A 168 18.48 11.23 -10.96
CA ALA A 168 18.41 11.40 -9.51
C ALA A 168 19.31 12.52 -9.01
N ALA A 169 20.55 12.58 -9.49
CA ALA A 169 21.51 13.63 -9.13
C ALA A 169 21.00 15.02 -9.54
N VAL A 170 20.49 15.14 -10.78
CA VAL A 170 19.89 16.41 -11.26
C VAL A 170 18.67 16.79 -10.43
N ALA A 171 17.77 15.84 -10.14
CA ALA A 171 16.59 16.10 -9.33
C ALA A 171 16.96 16.54 -7.91
N VAL A 172 17.95 15.90 -7.26
CA VAL A 172 18.46 16.29 -5.94
C VAL A 172 19.05 17.70 -5.96
N ILE A 173 19.79 18.06 -7.02
CA ILE A 173 20.35 19.41 -7.16
C ILE A 173 19.24 20.45 -7.35
N VAL A 174 18.23 20.15 -8.18
CA VAL A 174 17.09 21.05 -8.42
C VAL A 174 16.27 21.21 -7.15
N GLU A 175 15.93 20.12 -6.47
CA GLU A 175 15.20 20.15 -5.19
C GLU A 175 15.99 20.91 -4.12
N GLY A 176 17.31 20.67 -4.00
CA GLY A 176 18.17 21.36 -3.05
C GLY A 176 18.23 22.88 -3.25
N ARG A 177 18.02 23.36 -4.49
CA ARG A 177 17.92 24.81 -4.79
C ARG A 177 16.54 25.40 -4.49
N LEU A 178 15.50 24.57 -4.46
CA LEU A 178 14.12 24.98 -4.16
C LEU A 178 13.83 25.01 -2.67
N VAL A 179 14.66 24.35 -1.86
CA VAL A 179 14.44 24.16 -0.42
C VAL A 179 15.26 25.14 0.39
N ASN A 180 14.60 26.00 1.15
CA ASN A 180 15.27 27.01 2.01
C ASN A 180 15.65 26.46 3.40
N LYS A 181 15.04 25.37 3.87
CA LYS A 181 15.35 24.68 5.14
C LYS A 181 15.15 23.19 4.98
N VAL A 182 16.17 22.41 5.27
CA VAL A 182 16.08 20.95 5.34
C VAL A 182 15.59 20.57 6.73
N SER A 183 14.37 20.05 6.82
CA SER A 183 13.89 19.36 8.02
C SER A 183 14.26 17.88 7.91
N LEU A 184 15.07 17.37 8.84
CA LEU A 184 15.45 15.95 8.86
C LEU A 184 14.30 15.06 9.31
N LEU A 185 13.31 15.59 10.02
CA LEU A 185 12.21 14.80 10.54
C LEU A 185 11.36 14.17 9.43
N PHE A 186 10.95 14.97 8.45
CA PHE A 186 10.10 14.51 7.36
C PHE A 186 10.79 13.43 6.47
N PRO A 187 12.04 13.61 6.00
CA PRO A 187 12.81 12.56 5.34
C PRO A 187 12.96 11.28 6.14
N LEU A 188 13.22 11.36 7.45
CA LEU A 188 13.31 10.19 8.32
C LEU A 188 11.97 9.45 8.41
N MET A 189 10.86 10.18 8.50
CA MET A 189 9.53 9.58 8.50
C MET A 189 9.18 8.92 7.17
N LEU A 190 9.56 9.53 6.03
CA LEU A 190 9.40 8.92 4.72
C LEU A 190 10.24 7.65 4.57
N LEU A 191 11.48 7.66 5.08
CA LEU A 191 12.33 6.47 5.10
C LEU A 191 11.70 5.36 5.97
N ALA A 192 11.24 5.71 7.16
CA ALA A 192 10.55 4.77 8.04
C ALA A 192 9.29 4.20 7.37
N MET A 193 8.51 5.05 6.69
CA MET A 193 7.31 4.63 5.94
C MET A 193 7.67 3.69 4.77
N PHE A 194 8.74 3.99 4.03
CA PHE A 194 9.25 3.10 2.98
C PHE A 194 9.66 1.74 3.54
N LEU A 195 10.43 1.72 4.63
CA LEU A 195 10.89 0.48 5.25
C LEU A 195 9.73 -0.35 5.81
N THR A 196 8.78 0.28 6.49
CA THR A 196 7.60 -0.41 7.04
C THR A 196 6.69 -0.94 5.94
N ALA A 197 6.42 -0.15 4.90
CA ALA A 197 5.65 -0.59 3.75
C ALA A 197 6.34 -1.75 2.99
N SER A 198 7.66 -1.66 2.80
CA SER A 198 8.44 -2.73 2.16
C SER A 198 8.42 -4.01 2.99
N THR A 199 8.45 -3.92 4.32
CA THR A 199 8.35 -5.07 5.21
C THR A 199 6.97 -5.71 5.15
N GLU A 200 5.89 -4.92 5.20
CA GLU A 200 4.51 -5.41 5.11
C GLU A 200 4.23 -6.02 3.72
N LEU A 201 4.39 -5.24 2.67
CA LEU A 201 4.00 -5.65 1.32
C LEU A 201 4.99 -6.66 0.71
N GLY A 202 6.28 -6.50 0.96
CA GLY A 202 7.31 -7.42 0.46
C GLY A 202 7.14 -8.81 1.04
N THR A 203 6.96 -8.93 2.35
CA THR A 203 6.75 -10.23 3.00
C THR A 203 5.46 -10.88 2.51
N ASN A 204 4.37 -10.13 2.37
CA ASN A 204 3.09 -10.64 1.89
C ASN A 204 3.16 -11.21 0.45
N GLN A 205 4.14 -10.80 -0.36
CA GLN A 205 4.33 -11.35 -1.70
C GLN A 205 4.86 -12.80 -1.69
N TRP A 206 5.74 -13.14 -0.75
CA TRP A 206 6.39 -14.44 -0.73
C TRP A 206 5.89 -15.38 0.38
N ILE A 207 5.19 -14.86 1.39
CA ILE A 207 4.68 -15.67 2.52
C ILE A 207 3.73 -16.77 2.04
N ASN A 208 2.92 -16.48 1.02
CA ASN A 208 2.01 -17.47 0.43
C ASN A 208 2.79 -18.67 -0.13
N ALA A 209 3.85 -18.42 -0.92
CA ALA A 209 4.67 -19.49 -1.47
C ALA A 209 5.36 -20.33 -0.38
N LEU A 210 5.78 -19.68 0.71
CA LEU A 210 6.37 -20.38 1.87
C LEU A 210 5.35 -21.30 2.55
N LEU A 211 4.12 -20.83 2.72
CA LEU A 211 3.06 -21.56 3.40
C LEU A 211 2.52 -22.69 2.51
N GLU A 212 2.42 -22.50 1.20
CA GLU A 212 2.15 -23.57 0.23
C GLU A 212 3.21 -24.65 0.30
N GLY A 213 4.49 -24.27 0.36
CA GLY A 213 5.60 -25.20 0.54
C GLY A 213 5.53 -26.00 1.86
N ALA A 214 4.88 -25.48 2.89
CA ALA A 214 4.59 -26.17 4.15
C ALA A 214 3.30 -27.03 4.11
N GLY A 215 2.63 -27.14 2.95
CA GLY A 215 1.43 -27.94 2.75
C GLY A 215 0.14 -27.32 3.26
N ILE A 216 0.09 -25.99 3.39
CA ILE A 216 -1.09 -25.26 3.85
C ILE A 216 -1.83 -24.71 2.64
N ASP A 217 -3.17 -24.84 2.65
CA ASP A 217 -4.01 -24.28 1.59
C ASP A 217 -3.87 -22.74 1.56
N PRO A 218 -3.47 -22.14 0.41
CA PRO A 218 -3.30 -20.71 0.26
C PRO A 218 -4.54 -19.88 0.64
N MET A 219 -5.73 -20.45 0.42
CA MET A 219 -6.98 -19.78 0.77
C MET A 219 -7.15 -19.66 2.28
N ILE A 220 -6.80 -20.69 3.04
CA ILE A 220 -6.85 -20.64 4.52
C ILE A 220 -5.90 -19.57 5.02
N ILE A 221 -4.71 -19.49 4.46
CA ILE A 221 -3.71 -18.49 4.80
C ILE A 221 -4.25 -17.09 4.54
N LEU A 222 -4.71 -16.85 3.33
CA LEU A 222 -5.23 -15.54 2.92
C LEU A 222 -6.36 -15.08 3.86
N VAL A 223 -7.34 -15.96 4.13
CA VAL A 223 -8.49 -15.62 4.96
C VAL A 223 -8.09 -15.45 6.43
N VAL A 224 -7.26 -16.34 6.98
CA VAL A 224 -6.90 -16.28 8.39
C VAL A 224 -5.93 -15.13 8.65
N VAL A 225 -4.82 -15.06 7.93
CA VAL A 225 -3.76 -14.07 8.15
C VAL A 225 -4.28 -12.67 7.87
N THR A 226 -4.89 -12.45 6.71
CA THR A 226 -5.44 -11.15 6.33
C THR A 226 -6.68 -10.80 7.15
N GLY A 227 -7.49 -11.78 7.53
CA GLY A 227 -8.66 -11.59 8.38
C GLY A 227 -8.26 -11.12 9.79
N ILE A 228 -7.20 -11.68 10.38
CA ILE A 228 -6.64 -11.22 11.65
C ILE A 228 -6.17 -9.76 11.55
N MET A 229 -5.53 -9.36 10.43
CA MET A 229 -5.15 -7.98 10.16
C MET A 229 -6.38 -7.04 10.19
N ALA A 230 -7.46 -7.41 9.52
CA ALA A 230 -8.69 -6.60 9.50
C ALA A 230 -9.25 -6.40 10.92
N VAL A 231 -9.32 -7.48 11.70
CA VAL A 231 -9.77 -7.45 13.11
C VAL A 231 -8.84 -6.60 13.96
N GLY A 232 -7.53 -6.79 13.84
CA GLY A 232 -6.53 -6.01 14.58
C GLY A 232 -6.63 -4.51 14.32
N ARG A 233 -6.75 -4.09 13.07
CA ARG A 233 -6.92 -2.68 12.69
C ARG A 233 -8.23 -2.09 13.21
N TYR A 234 -9.32 -2.85 13.22
CA TYR A 234 -10.58 -2.38 13.76
C TYR A 234 -10.51 -2.08 15.26
N PHE A 235 -9.81 -2.94 16.01
CA PHE A 235 -9.64 -2.82 17.46
C PHE A 235 -8.36 -2.08 17.88
N ALA A 236 -7.70 -1.35 16.99
CA ALA A 236 -6.46 -0.61 17.28
C ALA A 236 -6.63 0.47 18.37
N GLY A 237 -7.84 1.03 18.56
CA GLY A 237 -8.08 2.15 19.47
C GLY A 237 -7.51 1.97 20.87
N PRO A 238 -7.87 0.92 21.63
CA PRO A 238 -7.36 0.70 22.97
C PRO A 238 -5.83 0.60 23.06
N LEU A 239 -5.19 0.03 22.04
CA LEU A 239 -3.74 -0.09 21.96
C LEU A 239 -3.08 1.28 21.71
N ILE A 240 -3.63 2.07 20.79
CA ILE A 240 -3.15 3.41 20.46
C ILE A 240 -3.28 4.35 21.66
N HIS A 241 -4.38 4.25 22.43
CA HIS A 241 -4.56 5.06 23.64
C HIS A 241 -3.60 4.70 24.77
N ARG A 242 -3.19 3.43 24.88
CA ARG A 242 -2.25 2.99 25.94
C ARG A 242 -0.79 3.26 25.59
N LEU A 243 -0.38 2.99 24.36
CA LEU A 243 1.04 3.03 23.93
C LEU A 243 1.39 4.32 23.19
N ASN A 244 0.42 5.17 22.83
CA ASN A 244 0.51 6.25 21.85
C ASN A 244 0.99 5.76 20.46
N PRO A 245 0.85 6.53 19.38
CA PRO A 245 1.19 6.05 18.03
C PRO A 245 2.65 5.62 17.85
N PRO A 246 3.68 6.37 18.33
CA PRO A 246 5.07 5.92 18.26
C PRO A 246 5.34 4.64 19.04
N GLY A 247 4.71 4.46 20.20
CA GLY A 247 4.82 3.23 20.99
C GLY A 247 4.22 2.02 20.29
N VAL A 248 3.09 2.21 19.60
CA VAL A 248 2.49 1.16 18.76
C VAL A 248 3.45 0.77 17.62
N LEU A 249 4.05 1.75 16.93
CA LEU A 249 5.02 1.47 15.86
C LEU A 249 6.25 0.71 16.38
N LEU A 250 6.78 1.08 17.55
CA LEU A 250 7.92 0.37 18.16
C LEU A 250 7.56 -1.07 18.52
N ALA A 251 6.41 -1.29 19.18
CA ALA A 251 5.93 -2.63 19.54
C ALA A 251 5.68 -3.47 18.28
N SER A 252 5.10 -2.88 17.25
CA SER A 252 4.88 -3.50 15.94
C SER A 252 6.20 -3.92 15.28
N ALA A 253 7.20 -3.05 15.28
CA ALA A 253 8.52 -3.36 14.73
C ALA A 253 9.20 -4.53 15.47
N ALA A 254 9.18 -4.50 16.80
CA ALA A 254 9.74 -5.58 17.62
C ALA A 254 9.04 -6.92 17.36
N LEU A 255 7.72 -6.90 17.24
CA LEU A 255 6.93 -8.10 16.98
C LEU A 255 7.14 -8.63 15.56
N SER A 256 7.28 -7.73 14.57
CA SER A 256 7.61 -8.12 13.18
C SER A 256 8.98 -8.79 13.09
N VAL A 257 9.99 -8.26 13.78
CA VAL A 257 11.33 -8.88 13.85
C VAL A 257 11.24 -10.27 14.48
N ALA A 258 10.53 -10.41 15.60
CA ALA A 258 10.35 -11.70 16.26
C ALA A 258 9.60 -12.70 15.35
N GLY A 259 8.55 -12.24 14.67
CA GLY A 259 7.78 -13.06 13.74
C GLY A 259 8.60 -13.52 12.53
N LEU A 260 9.36 -12.62 11.90
CA LEU A 260 10.25 -12.97 10.79
C LEU A 260 11.37 -13.92 11.20
N TYR A 261 11.99 -13.70 12.37
CA TYR A 261 12.99 -14.60 12.89
C TYR A 261 12.40 -15.99 13.15
N TRP A 262 11.24 -16.06 13.80
CA TRP A 262 10.55 -17.32 14.02
C TRP A 262 10.16 -18.00 12.70
N LEU A 263 9.71 -17.23 11.72
CA LEU A 263 9.35 -17.76 10.39
C LEU A 263 10.56 -18.35 9.67
N SER A 264 11.77 -17.77 9.86
CA SER A 264 13.01 -18.29 9.25
C SER A 264 13.44 -19.63 9.84
N GLU A 265 13.05 -19.94 11.08
CA GLU A 265 13.36 -21.19 11.78
C GLU A 265 12.19 -22.18 11.78
N ALA A 266 11.03 -21.78 11.20
CA ALA A 266 9.80 -22.56 11.28
C ALA A 266 9.90 -23.88 10.50
N GLN A 267 9.53 -24.98 11.15
CA GLN A 267 9.47 -26.30 10.55
C GLN A 267 8.06 -26.88 10.68
N GLY A 268 7.48 -27.25 9.55
CA GLY A 268 6.15 -27.83 9.48
C GLY A 268 4.99 -26.81 9.59
N PRO A 269 3.78 -27.22 9.20
CA PRO A 269 2.65 -26.31 9.00
C PRO A 269 2.27 -25.48 10.23
N GLY A 270 2.19 -26.12 11.40
CA GLY A 270 1.74 -25.45 12.62
C GLY A 270 2.67 -24.35 13.09
N MET A 271 3.98 -24.58 13.04
CA MET A 271 4.98 -23.58 13.42
C MET A 271 5.02 -22.42 12.42
N THR A 272 4.94 -22.72 11.13
CA THR A 272 4.94 -21.72 10.06
C THR A 272 3.72 -20.80 10.14
N ILE A 273 2.50 -21.36 10.36
CA ILE A 273 1.29 -20.55 10.57
C ILE A 273 1.42 -19.67 11.82
N SER A 274 1.91 -20.22 12.93
CA SER A 274 2.04 -19.46 14.17
C SER A 274 3.02 -18.31 14.04
N ALA A 275 4.16 -18.55 13.39
CA ALA A 275 5.15 -17.51 13.11
C ALA A 275 4.62 -16.44 12.14
N ALA A 276 3.88 -16.85 11.10
CA ALA A 276 3.22 -15.93 10.17
C ALA A 276 2.19 -15.04 10.90
N ILE A 277 1.39 -15.59 11.80
CA ILE A 277 0.43 -14.82 12.60
C ILE A 277 1.15 -13.78 13.47
N VAL A 278 2.26 -14.16 14.14
CA VAL A 278 3.04 -13.23 14.97
C VAL A 278 3.62 -12.10 14.11
N PHE A 279 4.17 -12.43 12.94
CA PHE A 279 4.65 -11.42 11.99
C PHE A 279 3.52 -10.47 11.56
N GLU A 280 2.39 -11.00 11.15
CA GLU A 280 1.24 -10.20 10.70
C GLU A 280 0.71 -9.28 11.80
N VAL A 281 0.60 -9.77 13.04
CA VAL A 281 0.25 -8.91 14.18
C VAL A 281 1.25 -7.76 14.35
N GLY A 282 2.51 -7.98 14.03
CA GLY A 282 3.54 -6.94 14.00
C GLY A 282 3.28 -5.87 12.92
N VAL A 283 2.95 -6.27 11.70
CA VAL A 283 2.84 -5.33 10.57
C VAL A 283 1.49 -4.61 10.46
N TYR A 284 0.42 -5.09 11.10
CA TYR A 284 -0.95 -4.52 10.97
C TYR A 284 -1.03 -3.00 11.10
N TYR A 285 -0.27 -2.47 12.06
CA TYR A 285 -0.41 -1.09 12.48
C TYR A 285 0.57 -0.14 11.78
N PHE A 286 1.51 -0.66 10.97
CA PHE A 286 2.54 0.17 10.36
C PHE A 286 1.94 1.29 9.53
N TRP A 287 1.29 0.94 8.44
CA TRP A 287 0.80 1.91 7.48
C TRP A 287 -0.18 2.93 8.07
N PRO A 288 -1.32 2.52 8.67
CA PRO A 288 -2.32 3.49 9.13
C PRO A 288 -1.84 4.30 10.34
N THR A 289 -1.00 3.72 11.20
CA THR A 289 -0.46 4.45 12.36
C THR A 289 0.60 5.45 11.94
N MET A 290 1.45 5.09 10.97
CA MET A 290 2.45 6.02 10.41
C MET A 290 1.77 7.23 9.75
N LEU A 291 0.73 7.02 8.94
CA LEU A 291 -0.07 8.08 8.36
C LEU A 291 -0.70 9.01 9.41
N GLY A 292 -1.04 8.48 10.57
CA GLY A 292 -1.60 9.27 11.67
C GLY A 292 -0.57 10.05 12.49
N VAL A 293 0.73 9.75 12.31
CA VAL A 293 1.84 10.47 12.96
C VAL A 293 2.36 11.59 12.06
N VAL A 294 2.38 11.39 10.74
CA VAL A 294 2.81 12.36 9.73
C VAL A 294 1.71 13.37 9.46
#